data_61e756f063b58a7079e4a42f562b9cd4
#
_entry.id   61e756f063b58a7079e4a42f562b9cd4
#
_cell.length_a   1.000
_cell.length_b   1.000
_cell.length_c   1.000
_cell.angle_alpha   90.00
_cell.angle_beta   90.00
_cell.angle_gamma   90.00
#
_symmetry.space_group_name_H-M   'P 1'
#
loop_
_entity.id
_entity.type
_entity.pdbx_description
1 polymer ?
#
loop_
_entity_poly.entity_id
_entity_poly.type
_entity_poly.pdbx_seq_one_letter_code
_entity_poly.pdbx_strand_id
1 'polypeptide(L)'
;MTKENKEILLSLIQQHKELGISEQIDYEKFYLYSIITHSTAIEGSTVTELEAQLLFDEGITSQKRTLVEQLMNLDLKTAYDYGMKWIKHHEAITVNWLITLASKVMARTGSEYHSLGGDFSAAKGELRKLNVTAGFGGKSYMSYLKVPSRLEAFCEELNKRRMAIDKTDIAAIYELSFWAHFELVSIHPWADGNGRTCRLLMNLLQIKYGVLPTKVLREDKAEYIQALIDTRENEDIQIFLDCMTQLHCKHLKWDIDQFIKSMTEEMVDKIDFAEEMVDKWSIKPTLAKKLADILIFADGKDEITTEIITKQFNLTQTTAKRYLRQLTEFGYIEAQGGNKNRTYKKK
;
A
#
# COMPACT_ATOMS: atom_id res chain seq x y z
N MET A 1 -0.99 22.03 -4.84
CA MET A 1 -0.88 22.03 -3.34
C MET A 1 -0.24 23.33 -2.86
N THR A 2 -0.51 23.75 -1.62
CA THR A 2 0.11 24.92 -1.02
C THR A 2 1.61 24.74 -0.83
N LYS A 3 2.35 25.86 -0.73
CA LYS A 3 3.81 25.82 -0.52
C LYS A 3 4.17 25.09 0.79
N GLU A 4 3.42 25.34 1.87
CA GLU A 4 3.61 24.69 3.16
C GLU A 4 3.43 23.16 3.07
N ASN A 5 2.34 22.71 2.46
CA ASN A 5 2.08 21.28 2.27
C ASN A 5 3.18 20.61 1.41
N LYS A 6 3.70 21.31 0.40
CA LYS A 6 4.82 20.84 -0.42
C LYS A 6 6.10 20.65 0.41
N GLU A 7 6.44 21.61 1.26
CA GLU A 7 7.64 21.56 2.11
C GLU A 7 7.54 20.41 3.13
N ILE A 8 6.39 20.22 3.77
CA ILE A 8 6.14 19.12 4.70
C ILE A 8 6.28 17.78 4.00
N LEU A 9 5.63 17.61 2.84
CA LEU A 9 5.68 16.38 2.04
C LEU A 9 7.12 15.99 1.68
N LEU A 10 7.90 16.93 1.14
CA LEU A 10 9.27 16.67 0.72
C LEU A 10 10.17 16.32 1.91
N SER A 11 9.98 16.99 3.05
CA SER A 11 10.71 16.69 4.29
C SER A 11 10.44 15.26 4.78
N LEU A 12 9.18 14.82 4.81
CA LEU A 12 8.81 13.47 5.24
C LEU A 12 9.33 12.40 4.28
N ILE A 13 9.28 12.63 2.97
CA ILE A 13 9.83 11.70 1.97
C ILE A 13 11.35 11.59 2.13
N GLN A 14 12.04 12.69 2.37
CA GLN A 14 13.48 12.68 2.61
C GLN A 14 13.81 11.89 3.88
N GLN A 15 13.10 12.11 4.98
CA GLN A 15 13.26 11.36 6.23
C GLN A 15 13.02 9.86 6.04
N HIS A 16 11.94 9.49 5.33
CA HIS A 16 11.62 8.10 5.01
C HIS A 16 12.75 7.41 4.23
N LYS A 17 13.35 8.13 3.27
CA LYS A 17 14.47 7.65 2.47
C LYS A 17 15.75 7.51 3.31
N GLU A 18 16.09 8.49 4.14
CA GLU A 18 17.26 8.48 5.01
C GLU A 18 17.23 7.34 6.03
N LEU A 19 16.05 6.98 6.50
CA LEU A 19 15.85 5.82 7.38
C LEU A 19 15.94 4.47 6.66
N GLY A 20 15.99 4.45 5.32
CA GLY A 20 16.04 3.22 4.53
C GLY A 20 14.83 2.31 4.72
N ILE A 21 13.66 2.87 5.03
CA ILE A 21 12.45 2.11 5.34
C ILE A 21 12.08 1.17 4.19
N SER A 22 12.15 1.66 2.95
CA SER A 22 11.84 0.88 1.74
C SER A 22 12.78 -0.32 1.50
N GLU A 23 13.98 -0.31 2.11
CA GLU A 23 14.98 -1.36 1.92
C GLU A 23 14.82 -2.49 2.94
N GLN A 24 14.08 -2.26 4.03
CA GLN A 24 13.93 -3.19 5.14
C GLN A 24 12.63 -3.98 5.14
N ILE A 25 11.66 -3.59 4.32
CA ILE A 25 10.34 -4.21 4.20
C ILE A 25 10.17 -4.66 2.75
N ASP A 26 9.47 -5.77 2.50
CA ASP A 26 8.97 -6.09 1.16
C ASP A 26 7.88 -5.07 0.78
N TYR A 27 8.35 -3.92 0.30
CA TYR A 27 7.53 -2.73 0.09
C TYR A 27 6.45 -2.94 -0.97
N GLU A 28 6.73 -3.77 -2.00
CA GLU A 28 5.75 -4.08 -3.04
C GLU A 28 4.57 -4.84 -2.45
N LYS A 29 4.83 -5.82 -1.58
CA LYS A 29 3.78 -6.59 -0.90
C LYS A 29 3.06 -5.75 0.15
N PHE A 30 3.79 -5.02 0.97
CA PHE A 30 3.19 -4.15 2.00
C PHE A 30 2.20 -3.16 1.39
N TYR A 31 2.60 -2.44 0.34
CA TYR A 31 1.69 -1.51 -0.33
C TYR A 31 0.57 -2.22 -1.08
N LEU A 32 0.81 -3.40 -1.66
CA LEU A 32 -0.25 -4.19 -2.30
C LEU A 32 -1.40 -4.44 -1.34
N TYR A 33 -1.12 -5.00 -0.16
CA TYR A 33 -2.17 -5.30 0.82
C TYR A 33 -2.84 -4.02 1.34
N SER A 34 -2.05 -3.04 1.71
CA SER A 34 -2.52 -1.77 2.28
C SER A 34 -3.40 -0.98 1.30
N ILE A 35 -2.95 -0.78 0.05
CA ILE A 35 -3.73 -0.06 -0.98
C ILE A 35 -5.07 -0.74 -1.22
N ILE A 36 -5.10 -2.07 -1.32
CA ILE A 36 -6.33 -2.80 -1.63
C ILE A 36 -7.29 -2.75 -0.45
N THR A 37 -6.83 -3.11 0.76
CA THR A 37 -7.71 -3.20 1.93
C THR A 37 -8.26 -1.84 2.33
N HIS A 38 -7.45 -0.79 2.34
CA HIS A 38 -7.94 0.54 2.68
C HIS A 38 -8.87 1.09 1.59
N SER A 39 -8.58 0.85 0.32
CA SER A 39 -9.47 1.28 -0.76
C SER A 39 -10.83 0.57 -0.73
N THR A 40 -10.87 -0.72 -0.39
CA THR A 40 -12.13 -1.46 -0.22
C THR A 40 -12.84 -1.12 1.08
N ALA A 41 -12.11 -0.75 2.15
CA ALA A 41 -12.67 -0.33 3.41
C ALA A 41 -13.48 1.00 3.30
N ILE A 42 -13.10 1.90 2.40
CA ILE A 42 -13.90 3.10 2.06
C ILE A 42 -15.30 2.69 1.54
N GLU A 43 -15.39 1.57 0.82
CA GLU A 43 -16.65 1.04 0.28
C GLU A 43 -17.37 0.10 1.26
N GLY A 44 -16.85 -0.07 2.48
CA GLY A 44 -17.49 -0.81 3.56
C GLY A 44 -16.91 -2.22 3.82
N SER A 45 -15.86 -2.64 3.13
CA SER A 45 -15.15 -3.87 3.47
C SER A 45 -14.51 -3.78 4.86
N THR A 46 -14.53 -4.90 5.58
CA THR A 46 -13.90 -5.02 6.90
C THR A 46 -12.73 -6.00 6.91
N VAL A 47 -12.31 -6.46 5.72
CA VAL A 47 -11.13 -7.32 5.54
C VAL A 47 -9.88 -6.56 5.99
N THR A 48 -9.09 -7.16 6.87
CA THR A 48 -7.82 -6.61 7.35
C THR A 48 -6.66 -6.91 6.39
N GLU A 49 -5.54 -6.21 6.53
CA GLU A 49 -4.34 -6.47 5.71
C GLU A 49 -3.84 -7.92 5.88
N LEU A 50 -3.85 -8.46 7.11
CA LEU A 50 -3.48 -9.85 7.37
C LEU A 50 -4.43 -10.84 6.68
N GLU A 51 -5.75 -10.60 6.76
CA GLU A 51 -6.74 -11.43 6.06
C GLU A 51 -6.60 -11.34 4.53
N ALA A 52 -6.25 -10.17 4.01
CA ALA A 52 -5.96 -9.97 2.59
C ALA A 52 -4.68 -10.69 2.16
N GLN A 53 -3.64 -10.68 2.97
CA GLN A 53 -2.42 -11.43 2.74
C GLN A 53 -2.71 -12.92 2.62
N LEU A 54 -3.40 -13.51 3.60
CA LEU A 54 -3.79 -14.92 3.57
C LEU A 54 -4.65 -15.24 2.34
N LEU A 55 -5.57 -14.36 1.99
CA LEU A 55 -6.44 -14.53 0.82
C LEU A 55 -5.65 -14.48 -0.50
N PHE A 56 -4.68 -13.57 -0.63
CA PHE A 56 -3.96 -13.37 -1.89
C PHE A 56 -2.79 -14.35 -2.08
N ASP A 57 -2.07 -14.68 -1.00
CA ASP A 57 -0.88 -15.53 -1.08
C ASP A 57 -1.23 -17.03 -0.94
N GLU A 58 -2.22 -17.38 -0.10
CA GLU A 58 -2.52 -18.75 0.25
C GLU A 58 -3.92 -19.21 -0.19
N GLY A 59 -4.76 -18.27 -0.65
CA GLY A 59 -6.16 -18.56 -1.01
C GLY A 59 -7.07 -18.86 0.20
N ILE A 60 -6.61 -18.53 1.41
CA ILE A 60 -7.36 -18.74 2.64
C ILE A 60 -8.39 -17.64 2.81
N THR A 61 -9.66 -18.01 2.95
CA THR A 61 -10.79 -17.10 3.15
C THR A 61 -11.11 -16.95 4.64
N SER A 62 -11.41 -15.72 5.07
CA SER A 62 -11.86 -15.46 6.44
C SER A 62 -13.33 -15.83 6.63
N GLN A 63 -13.62 -16.68 7.62
CA GLN A 63 -15.00 -17.02 8.00
C GLN A 63 -15.77 -15.84 8.65
N LYS A 64 -15.08 -14.80 9.07
CA LYS A 64 -15.65 -13.61 9.71
C LYS A 64 -16.05 -12.53 8.72
N ARG A 65 -15.78 -12.72 7.43
CA ARG A 65 -16.04 -11.73 6.37
C ARG A 65 -17.03 -12.29 5.36
N THR A 66 -17.87 -11.41 4.83
CA THR A 66 -18.82 -11.82 3.79
C THR A 66 -18.07 -12.18 2.50
N LEU A 67 -18.69 -13.04 1.68
CA LEU A 67 -18.12 -13.36 0.37
C LEU A 67 -17.92 -12.13 -0.50
N VAL A 68 -18.85 -11.16 -0.46
CA VAL A 68 -18.78 -9.92 -1.23
C VAL A 68 -17.56 -9.09 -0.85
N GLU A 69 -17.24 -8.95 0.46
CA GLU A 69 -16.04 -8.23 0.91
C GLU A 69 -14.76 -8.91 0.40
N GLN A 70 -14.70 -10.23 0.45
CA GLN A 70 -13.54 -10.98 -0.03
C GLN A 70 -13.39 -10.87 -1.56
N LEU A 71 -14.49 -10.99 -2.31
CA LEU A 71 -14.50 -10.82 -3.76
C LEU A 71 -14.11 -9.40 -4.17
N MET A 72 -14.54 -8.37 -3.42
CA MET A 72 -14.17 -6.97 -3.67
C MET A 72 -12.64 -6.77 -3.57
N ASN A 73 -12.00 -7.39 -2.58
CA ASN A 73 -10.54 -7.36 -2.43
C ASN A 73 -9.83 -8.12 -3.57
N LEU A 74 -10.34 -9.29 -3.97
CA LEU A 74 -9.79 -10.07 -5.10
C LEU A 74 -9.97 -9.35 -6.44
N ASP A 75 -11.09 -8.66 -6.65
CA ASP A 75 -11.33 -7.84 -7.84
C ASP A 75 -10.32 -6.70 -7.93
N LEU A 76 -10.14 -5.96 -6.83
CA LEU A 76 -9.20 -4.85 -6.79
C LEU A 76 -7.74 -5.32 -6.92
N LYS A 77 -7.38 -6.50 -6.36
CA LYS A 77 -6.08 -7.13 -6.61
C LYS A 77 -5.88 -7.46 -8.08
N THR A 78 -6.88 -8.03 -8.74
CA THR A 78 -6.82 -8.33 -10.18
C THR A 78 -6.62 -7.07 -11.01
N ALA A 79 -7.28 -5.97 -10.62
CA ALA A 79 -7.11 -4.66 -11.25
C ALA A 79 -5.72 -4.06 -11.00
N TYR A 80 -5.18 -4.20 -9.77
CA TYR A 80 -3.82 -3.80 -9.42
C TYR A 80 -2.79 -4.54 -10.30
N ASP A 81 -2.88 -5.86 -10.40
CA ASP A 81 -1.96 -6.66 -11.22
C ASP A 81 -2.00 -6.25 -12.71
N TYR A 82 -3.18 -5.90 -13.21
CA TYR A 82 -3.34 -5.34 -14.56
C TYR A 82 -2.66 -3.98 -14.70
N GLY A 83 -2.83 -3.09 -13.73
CA GLY A 83 -2.18 -1.78 -13.69
C GLY A 83 -0.66 -1.88 -13.59
N MET A 84 -0.13 -2.82 -12.80
CA MET A 84 1.32 -3.05 -12.68
C MET A 84 1.95 -3.53 -13.99
N LYS A 85 1.22 -4.30 -14.82
CA LYS A 85 1.68 -4.63 -16.17
C LYS A 85 1.77 -3.39 -17.06
N TRP A 86 0.78 -2.50 -17.00
CA TRP A 86 0.82 -1.23 -17.73
C TRP A 86 2.00 -0.34 -17.33
N ILE A 87 2.36 -0.28 -16.05
CA ILE A 87 3.53 0.50 -15.57
C ILE A 87 4.80 0.11 -16.33
N LYS A 88 4.99 -1.18 -16.62
CA LYS A 88 6.17 -1.71 -17.32
C LYS A 88 6.24 -1.31 -18.81
N HIS A 89 5.09 -1.11 -19.46
CA HIS A 89 5.01 -0.90 -20.90
C HIS A 89 4.94 0.56 -21.34
N HIS A 90 4.82 1.52 -20.41
CA HIS A 90 4.79 2.96 -20.69
C HIS A 90 3.72 3.43 -21.71
N GLU A 91 2.65 2.69 -21.88
CA GLU A 91 1.58 3.00 -22.82
C GLU A 91 0.76 4.23 -22.40
N ALA A 92 0.07 4.82 -23.39
CA ALA A 92 -0.91 5.87 -23.12
C ALA A 92 -2.12 5.32 -22.35
N ILE A 93 -2.68 6.13 -21.45
CA ILE A 93 -3.96 5.82 -20.81
C ILE A 93 -5.06 6.18 -21.79
N THR A 94 -5.83 5.18 -22.22
CA THR A 94 -6.95 5.33 -23.15
C THR A 94 -8.28 5.04 -22.46
N VAL A 95 -9.38 5.43 -23.07
CA VAL A 95 -10.72 5.07 -22.59
C VAL A 95 -10.87 3.56 -22.45
N ASN A 96 -10.42 2.78 -23.44
CA ASN A 96 -10.47 1.32 -23.39
C ASN A 96 -9.62 0.73 -22.25
N TRP A 97 -8.48 1.33 -21.96
CA TRP A 97 -7.66 0.93 -20.84
C TRP A 97 -8.38 1.17 -19.50
N LEU A 98 -9.04 2.33 -19.34
CA LEU A 98 -9.84 2.65 -18.14
C LEU A 98 -11.05 1.73 -17.99
N ILE A 99 -11.76 1.42 -19.10
CA ILE A 99 -12.86 0.45 -19.12
C ILE A 99 -12.36 -0.93 -18.65
N THR A 100 -11.22 -1.37 -19.18
CA THR A 100 -10.63 -2.64 -18.79
C THR A 100 -10.20 -2.64 -17.32
N LEU A 101 -9.62 -1.54 -16.82
CA LEU A 101 -9.27 -1.39 -15.39
C LEU A 101 -10.52 -1.50 -14.50
N ALA A 102 -11.58 -0.75 -14.85
CA ALA A 102 -12.85 -0.75 -14.13
C ALA A 102 -13.55 -2.13 -14.16
N SER A 103 -13.49 -2.82 -15.30
CA SER A 103 -14.03 -4.18 -15.40
C SER A 103 -13.36 -5.15 -14.42
N LYS A 104 -12.06 -4.99 -14.18
CA LYS A 104 -11.35 -5.82 -13.20
C LYS A 104 -11.70 -5.43 -11.76
N VAL A 105 -11.90 -4.15 -11.48
CA VAL A 105 -12.34 -3.65 -10.16
C VAL A 105 -13.72 -4.19 -9.78
N MET A 106 -14.55 -4.53 -10.77
CA MET A 106 -15.94 -4.95 -10.57
C MET A 106 -16.24 -6.36 -11.09
N ALA A 107 -15.23 -7.16 -11.44
CA ALA A 107 -15.39 -8.40 -12.19
C ALA A 107 -16.36 -9.42 -11.55
N ARG A 108 -16.35 -9.52 -10.22
CA ARG A 108 -17.18 -10.47 -9.45
C ARG A 108 -18.27 -9.78 -8.62
N THR A 109 -18.14 -8.45 -8.45
CA THR A 109 -19.02 -7.66 -7.57
C THR A 109 -19.92 -6.69 -8.33
N GLY A 110 -19.70 -6.50 -9.64
CA GLY A 110 -20.48 -5.61 -10.50
C GLY A 110 -21.85 -6.18 -10.88
N SER A 111 -22.84 -5.29 -10.94
CA SER A 111 -24.21 -5.61 -11.35
C SER A 111 -24.48 -5.29 -12.81
N GLU A 112 -25.49 -5.96 -13.36
CA GLU A 112 -26.13 -5.60 -14.63
C GLU A 112 -27.20 -4.53 -14.38
N TYR A 113 -27.31 -3.58 -15.28
CA TYR A 113 -28.25 -2.46 -15.19
C TYR A 113 -29.12 -2.38 -16.42
N HIS A 114 -30.42 -2.15 -16.19
CA HIS A 114 -31.40 -1.88 -17.24
C HIS A 114 -31.88 -0.43 -17.08
N SER A 115 -31.76 0.38 -18.12
CA SER A 115 -32.11 1.79 -18.09
C SER A 115 -32.78 2.26 -19.40
N LEU A 116 -33.37 3.43 -19.40
CA LEU A 116 -33.90 4.05 -20.61
C LEU A 116 -32.81 4.35 -21.65
N GLY A 117 -31.56 4.49 -21.23
CA GLY A 117 -30.41 4.66 -22.12
C GLY A 117 -29.87 3.32 -22.70
N GLY A 118 -30.49 2.19 -22.31
CA GLY A 118 -30.10 0.85 -22.68
C GLY A 118 -29.42 0.09 -21.55
N ASP A 119 -29.13 -1.18 -21.80
CA ASP A 119 -28.50 -2.08 -20.86
C ASP A 119 -26.99 -1.83 -20.80
N PHE A 120 -26.39 -2.05 -19.61
CA PHE A 120 -24.94 -1.98 -19.40
C PHE A 120 -24.53 -2.73 -18.14
N SER A 121 -23.26 -3.12 -18.08
CA SER A 121 -22.70 -3.97 -17.04
C SER A 121 -21.56 -3.28 -16.32
N ALA A 122 -21.64 -3.13 -14.99
CA ALA A 122 -20.51 -2.68 -14.17
C ALA A 122 -19.39 -3.74 -14.13
N ALA A 123 -19.73 -5.03 -14.14
CA ALA A 123 -18.75 -6.12 -14.19
C ALA A 123 -17.90 -6.11 -15.47
N LYS A 124 -18.40 -5.57 -16.55
CA LYS A 124 -17.68 -5.39 -17.82
C LYS A 124 -16.99 -4.02 -17.94
N GLY A 125 -17.12 -3.17 -16.94
CA GLY A 125 -16.58 -1.81 -16.96
C GLY A 125 -17.29 -0.89 -17.95
N GLU A 126 -18.49 -1.23 -18.40
CA GLU A 126 -19.25 -0.43 -19.36
C GLU A 126 -19.66 0.91 -18.75
N LEU A 127 -19.58 1.96 -19.54
CA LEU A 127 -19.97 3.29 -19.11
C LEU A 127 -21.46 3.32 -18.77
N ARG A 128 -21.80 4.04 -17.72
CA ARG A 128 -23.20 4.18 -17.28
C ARG A 128 -24.07 4.81 -18.36
N LYS A 129 -25.30 4.32 -18.48
CA LYS A 129 -26.35 4.85 -19.37
C LYS A 129 -27.52 5.41 -18.56
N LEU A 130 -27.22 5.88 -17.34
CA LEU A 130 -28.19 6.54 -16.45
C LEU A 130 -27.50 7.68 -15.68
N ASN A 131 -28.29 8.65 -15.24
CA ASN A 131 -27.79 9.71 -14.37
C ASN A 131 -27.70 9.22 -12.93
N VAL A 132 -26.65 9.63 -12.24
CA VAL A 132 -26.37 9.25 -10.85
C VAL A 132 -26.13 10.48 -9.98
N THR A 133 -26.36 10.35 -8.67
CA THR A 133 -26.15 11.39 -7.67
C THR A 133 -25.09 10.97 -6.66
N ALA A 134 -24.45 11.92 -6.02
CA ALA A 134 -23.49 11.69 -4.94
C ALA A 134 -24.25 11.35 -3.64
N GLY A 135 -24.59 10.08 -3.45
CA GLY A 135 -25.37 9.61 -2.30
C GLY A 135 -26.83 10.07 -2.35
N PHE A 136 -27.56 9.80 -1.26
CA PHE A 136 -28.97 10.18 -1.14
C PHE A 136 -29.09 11.70 -0.91
N GLY A 137 -29.77 12.41 -1.82
CA GLY A 137 -29.95 13.87 -1.72
C GLY A 137 -28.73 14.71 -2.16
N GLY A 138 -27.67 14.09 -2.63
CA GLY A 138 -26.49 14.81 -3.12
C GLY A 138 -26.65 15.41 -4.53
N LYS A 139 -25.71 16.30 -4.92
CA LYS A 139 -25.70 16.87 -6.27
C LYS A 139 -25.49 15.78 -7.34
N SER A 140 -26.20 15.93 -8.46
CA SER A 140 -26.05 15.05 -9.62
C SER A 140 -24.64 15.17 -10.22
N TYR A 141 -24.10 14.06 -10.64
CA TYR A 141 -22.96 14.05 -11.57
C TYR A 141 -23.41 14.50 -12.96
N MET A 142 -22.45 14.70 -13.87
CA MET A 142 -22.78 15.09 -15.24
C MET A 142 -23.72 14.08 -15.92
N SER A 143 -24.49 14.54 -16.91
CA SER A 143 -25.32 13.66 -17.72
C SER A 143 -24.51 12.52 -18.34
N TYR A 144 -25.03 11.30 -18.29
CA TYR A 144 -24.38 10.12 -18.87
C TYR A 144 -24.07 10.30 -20.37
N LEU A 145 -24.84 11.10 -21.10
CA LEU A 145 -24.61 11.41 -22.52
C LEU A 145 -23.28 12.16 -22.75
N LYS A 146 -22.78 12.89 -21.74
CA LYS A 146 -21.51 13.63 -21.81
C LYS A 146 -20.31 12.81 -21.35
N VAL A 147 -20.54 11.66 -20.71
CA VAL A 147 -19.47 10.84 -20.13
C VAL A 147 -18.45 10.38 -21.17
N PRO A 148 -18.82 9.82 -22.33
CA PRO A 148 -17.82 9.35 -23.31
C PRO A 148 -16.85 10.44 -23.75
N SER A 149 -17.37 11.58 -24.23
CA SER A 149 -16.54 12.70 -24.71
C SER A 149 -15.68 13.32 -23.60
N ARG A 150 -16.22 13.39 -22.36
CA ARG A 150 -15.45 13.94 -21.23
C ARG A 150 -14.36 12.98 -20.79
N LEU A 151 -14.59 11.67 -20.87
CA LEU A 151 -13.58 10.65 -20.55
C LEU A 151 -12.45 10.62 -21.62
N GLU A 152 -12.78 10.83 -22.90
CA GLU A 152 -11.78 11.02 -23.96
C GLU A 152 -10.89 12.22 -23.68
N ALA A 153 -11.50 13.40 -23.43
CA ALA A 153 -10.78 14.63 -23.10
C ALA A 153 -9.92 14.47 -21.84
N PHE A 154 -10.40 13.75 -20.82
CA PHE A 154 -9.60 13.42 -19.64
C PHE A 154 -8.36 12.59 -19.98
N CYS A 155 -8.51 11.54 -20.80
CA CYS A 155 -7.38 10.70 -21.22
C CYS A 155 -6.33 11.51 -22.00
N GLU A 156 -6.77 12.38 -22.92
CA GLU A 156 -5.89 13.25 -23.69
C GLU A 156 -5.10 14.21 -22.77
N GLU A 157 -5.79 14.91 -21.89
CA GLU A 157 -5.14 15.86 -20.96
C GLU A 157 -4.22 15.14 -19.96
N LEU A 158 -4.63 13.98 -19.43
CA LEU A 158 -3.78 13.19 -18.54
C LEU A 158 -2.49 12.76 -19.25
N ASN A 159 -2.57 12.24 -20.47
CA ASN A 159 -1.38 11.84 -21.22
C ASN A 159 -0.49 13.04 -21.55
N LYS A 160 -1.06 14.19 -21.94
CA LYS A 160 -0.32 15.44 -22.15
C LYS A 160 0.45 15.87 -20.92
N ARG A 161 -0.20 15.88 -19.75
CA ARG A 161 0.45 16.20 -18.45
C ARG A 161 1.53 15.20 -18.10
N ARG A 162 1.30 13.90 -18.31
CA ARG A 162 2.30 12.84 -18.09
C ARG A 162 3.53 12.96 -18.97
N MET A 163 3.38 13.48 -20.21
CA MET A 163 4.51 13.73 -21.12
C MET A 163 5.32 14.96 -20.71
N ALA A 164 4.65 15.97 -20.15
CA ALA A 164 5.27 17.25 -19.78
C ALA A 164 5.87 17.25 -18.37
N ILE A 165 5.55 16.26 -17.51
CA ILE A 165 5.95 16.28 -16.11
C ILE A 165 7.46 16.08 -15.96
N ASP A 166 8.07 16.90 -15.11
CA ASP A 166 9.42 16.64 -14.60
C ASP A 166 9.37 15.46 -13.59
N LYS A 167 9.98 14.34 -13.99
CA LYS A 167 10.00 13.13 -13.18
C LYS A 167 10.85 13.25 -11.91
N THR A 168 11.59 14.32 -11.75
CA THR A 168 12.37 14.64 -10.55
C THR A 168 11.60 15.51 -9.56
N ASP A 169 10.54 16.19 -10.00
CA ASP A 169 9.66 16.97 -9.11
C ASP A 169 8.62 16.06 -8.46
N ILE A 170 8.96 15.54 -7.29
CA ILE A 170 8.13 14.67 -6.48
C ILE A 170 6.75 15.29 -6.21
N ALA A 171 6.70 16.58 -5.89
CA ALA A 171 5.44 17.26 -5.59
C ALA A 171 4.54 17.36 -6.83
N ALA A 172 5.12 17.66 -8.01
CA ALA A 172 4.36 17.67 -9.26
C ALA A 172 3.78 16.30 -9.61
N ILE A 173 4.48 15.20 -9.28
CA ILE A 173 3.98 13.83 -9.47
C ILE A 173 2.74 13.59 -8.60
N TYR A 174 2.79 13.97 -7.32
CA TYR A 174 1.63 13.86 -6.45
C TYR A 174 0.46 14.73 -6.93
N GLU A 175 0.71 15.98 -7.31
CA GLU A 175 -0.32 16.86 -7.87
C GLU A 175 -0.98 16.26 -9.12
N LEU A 176 -0.20 15.69 -10.04
CA LEU A 176 -0.72 15.00 -11.22
C LEU A 176 -1.62 13.82 -10.83
N SER A 177 -1.19 13.00 -9.88
CA SER A 177 -1.92 11.80 -9.46
C SER A 177 -3.23 12.15 -8.74
N PHE A 178 -3.22 13.17 -7.87
CA PHE A 178 -4.41 13.67 -7.17
C PHE A 178 -5.36 14.37 -8.13
N TRP A 179 -4.86 15.17 -9.06
CA TRP A 179 -5.65 15.77 -10.13
C TRP A 179 -6.34 14.68 -10.97
N ALA A 180 -5.62 13.65 -11.40
CA ALA A 180 -6.19 12.56 -12.19
C ALA A 180 -7.29 11.81 -11.42
N HIS A 181 -7.11 11.60 -10.12
CA HIS A 181 -8.13 11.04 -9.25
C HIS A 181 -9.39 11.91 -9.23
N PHE A 182 -9.24 13.21 -8.95
CA PHE A 182 -10.36 14.14 -8.83
C PHE A 182 -11.15 14.27 -10.14
N GLU A 183 -10.47 14.44 -11.26
CA GLU A 183 -11.11 14.56 -12.58
C GLU A 183 -11.91 13.29 -12.92
N LEU A 184 -11.31 12.11 -12.74
CA LEU A 184 -11.98 10.86 -13.07
C LEU A 184 -13.19 10.59 -12.18
N VAL A 185 -13.06 10.83 -10.85
CA VAL A 185 -14.19 10.64 -9.93
C VAL A 185 -15.29 11.66 -10.17
N SER A 186 -14.98 12.86 -10.67
CA SER A 186 -15.94 13.92 -11.01
C SER A 186 -16.70 13.62 -12.29
N ILE A 187 -16.08 12.97 -13.27
CA ILE A 187 -16.77 12.41 -14.45
C ILE A 187 -17.74 11.31 -14.03
N HIS A 188 -17.35 10.50 -13.07
CA HIS A 188 -18.12 9.36 -12.55
C HIS A 188 -18.61 8.42 -13.66
N PRO A 189 -17.69 7.79 -14.42
CA PRO A 189 -18.02 7.12 -15.68
C PRO A 189 -18.90 5.89 -15.52
N TRP A 190 -18.83 5.21 -14.37
CA TRP A 190 -19.50 3.93 -14.13
C TRP A 190 -20.65 4.07 -13.15
N ALA A 191 -21.52 3.06 -13.09
CA ALA A 191 -22.60 3.03 -12.09
C ALA A 191 -22.06 2.68 -10.68
N ASP A 192 -20.99 1.86 -10.63
CA ASP A 192 -20.28 1.50 -9.40
C ASP A 192 -18.78 1.34 -9.68
N GLY A 193 -17.97 1.26 -8.60
CA GLY A 193 -16.52 1.07 -8.67
C GLY A 193 -15.71 2.34 -8.96
N ASN A 194 -16.33 3.51 -9.12
CA ASN A 194 -15.63 4.76 -9.43
C ASN A 194 -14.55 5.09 -8.41
N GLY A 195 -14.86 5.08 -7.10
CA GLY A 195 -13.91 5.39 -6.04
C GLY A 195 -12.68 4.46 -6.07
N ARG A 196 -12.89 3.15 -6.15
CA ARG A 196 -11.81 2.15 -6.20
C ARG A 196 -10.94 2.32 -7.44
N THR A 197 -11.55 2.54 -8.60
CA THR A 197 -10.84 2.74 -9.87
C THR A 197 -10.01 4.03 -9.84
N CYS A 198 -10.55 5.14 -9.30
CA CYS A 198 -9.85 6.42 -9.23
C CYS A 198 -8.67 6.36 -8.23
N ARG A 199 -8.86 5.77 -7.04
CA ARG A 199 -7.78 5.57 -6.07
C ARG A 199 -6.69 4.65 -6.63
N LEU A 200 -7.08 3.60 -7.36
CA LEU A 200 -6.09 2.73 -8.00
C LEU A 200 -5.31 3.45 -9.10
N LEU A 201 -5.97 4.22 -9.98
CA LEU A 201 -5.28 5.03 -11.01
C LEU A 201 -4.27 6.01 -10.39
N MET A 202 -4.67 6.71 -9.34
CA MET A 202 -3.79 7.59 -8.56
C MET A 202 -2.53 6.86 -8.10
N ASN A 203 -2.70 5.72 -7.45
CA ASN A 203 -1.57 4.94 -6.93
C ASN A 203 -0.70 4.36 -8.05
N LEU A 204 -1.28 3.92 -9.16
CA LEU A 204 -0.52 3.44 -10.32
C LEU A 204 0.34 4.55 -10.95
N LEU A 205 -0.13 5.80 -10.97
CA LEU A 205 0.66 6.94 -11.41
C LEU A 205 1.83 7.20 -10.44
N GLN A 206 1.59 7.16 -9.15
CA GLN A 206 2.62 7.34 -8.11
C GLN A 206 3.70 6.26 -8.22
N ILE A 207 3.31 4.98 -8.27
CA ILE A 207 4.24 3.85 -8.43
C ILE A 207 5.05 3.97 -9.73
N LYS A 208 4.39 4.36 -10.84
CA LYS A 208 5.05 4.55 -12.14
C LYS A 208 6.20 5.54 -12.10
N TYR A 209 6.06 6.57 -11.32
CA TYR A 209 7.08 7.62 -11.16
C TYR A 209 7.99 7.40 -9.95
N GLY A 210 7.88 6.25 -9.26
CA GLY A 210 8.77 5.88 -8.16
C GLY A 210 8.54 6.66 -6.88
N VAL A 211 7.34 7.24 -6.68
CA VAL A 211 6.96 7.87 -5.41
C VAL A 211 6.06 6.94 -4.61
N LEU A 212 6.02 7.18 -3.29
CA LEU A 212 5.27 6.34 -2.36
C LEU A 212 3.76 6.44 -2.63
N PRO A 213 3.04 5.30 -2.70
CA PRO A 213 1.59 5.32 -2.92
C PRO A 213 0.83 5.96 -1.75
N THR A 214 -0.24 6.68 -2.07
CA THR A 214 -1.10 7.34 -1.08
C THR A 214 -2.20 6.42 -0.60
N LYS A 215 -2.25 6.19 0.70
CA LYS A 215 -3.36 5.49 1.38
C LYS A 215 -4.47 6.49 1.72
N VAL A 216 -5.72 6.09 1.54
CA VAL A 216 -6.89 6.78 2.12
C VAL A 216 -7.53 5.77 3.07
N LEU A 217 -7.44 6.02 4.36
CA LEU A 217 -7.92 5.10 5.38
C LEU A 217 -9.43 5.27 5.60
N ARG A 218 -10.05 4.27 6.21
CA ARG A 218 -11.49 4.30 6.50
C ARG A 218 -11.88 5.47 7.41
N GLU A 219 -11.04 5.79 8.37
CA GLU A 219 -11.19 6.92 9.28
C GLU A 219 -11.12 8.29 8.58
N ASP A 220 -10.40 8.38 7.47
CA ASP A 220 -10.29 9.62 6.68
C ASP A 220 -11.45 9.80 5.70
N LYS A 221 -12.37 8.82 5.59
CA LYS A 221 -13.45 8.83 4.59
C LYS A 221 -14.27 10.11 4.61
N ALA A 222 -14.63 10.61 5.78
CA ALA A 222 -15.47 11.80 5.91
C ALA A 222 -14.76 13.05 5.36
N GLU A 223 -13.49 13.26 5.74
CA GLU A 223 -12.66 14.36 5.28
C GLU A 223 -12.40 14.29 3.76
N TYR A 224 -12.03 13.11 3.27
CA TYR A 224 -11.82 12.85 1.86
C TYR A 224 -13.06 13.11 1.00
N ILE A 225 -14.24 12.66 1.42
CA ILE A 225 -15.51 12.91 0.71
C ILE A 225 -15.88 14.38 0.75
N GLN A 226 -15.69 15.05 1.91
CA GLN A 226 -15.96 16.48 2.02
C GLN A 226 -15.06 17.30 1.09
N ALA A 227 -13.77 16.97 1.01
CA ALA A 227 -12.85 17.63 0.09
C ALA A 227 -13.27 17.48 -1.39
N LEU A 228 -13.80 16.32 -1.79
CA LEU A 228 -14.37 16.12 -3.14
C LEU A 228 -15.59 17.01 -3.39
N ILE A 229 -16.45 17.20 -2.37
CA ILE A 229 -17.65 18.05 -2.45
C ILE A 229 -17.21 19.51 -2.55
N ASP A 230 -16.37 19.97 -1.63
CA ASP A 230 -15.94 21.37 -1.55
C ASP A 230 -15.19 21.82 -2.81
N THR A 231 -14.34 20.95 -3.34
CA THR A 231 -13.63 21.20 -4.60
C THR A 231 -14.60 21.40 -5.77
N ARG A 232 -15.66 20.58 -5.86
CA ARG A 232 -16.67 20.73 -6.93
C ARG A 232 -17.57 21.94 -6.71
N GLU A 233 -17.84 22.31 -5.46
CA GLU A 233 -18.71 23.44 -5.14
C GLU A 233 -18.03 24.78 -5.37
N ASN A 234 -16.73 24.86 -5.06
CA ASN A 234 -15.94 26.06 -5.21
C ASN A 234 -15.19 26.12 -6.56
N GLU A 235 -15.25 25.06 -7.37
CA GLU A 235 -14.48 24.92 -8.64
C GLU A 235 -12.96 25.15 -8.44
N ASP A 236 -12.45 24.80 -7.26
CA ASP A 236 -11.06 24.99 -6.87
C ASP A 236 -10.39 23.63 -6.56
N ILE A 237 -9.61 23.14 -7.49
CA ILE A 237 -8.87 21.87 -7.36
C ILE A 237 -7.85 21.90 -6.21
N GLN A 238 -7.42 23.11 -5.79
CA GLN A 238 -6.43 23.25 -4.72
C GLN A 238 -6.91 22.65 -3.40
N ILE A 239 -8.22 22.72 -3.11
CA ILE A 239 -8.84 22.14 -1.92
C ILE A 239 -8.56 20.63 -1.86
N PHE A 240 -8.79 19.91 -2.95
CA PHE A 240 -8.57 18.46 -3.00
C PHE A 240 -7.07 18.10 -2.99
N LEU A 241 -6.24 18.87 -3.71
CA LEU A 241 -4.79 18.66 -3.71
C LEU A 241 -4.20 18.82 -2.30
N ASP A 242 -4.62 19.83 -1.56
CA ASP A 242 -4.14 20.07 -0.20
C ASP A 242 -4.64 19.00 0.77
N CYS A 243 -5.91 18.63 0.72
CA CYS A 243 -6.46 17.56 1.53
C CYS A 243 -5.71 16.24 1.32
N MET A 244 -5.54 15.80 0.07
CA MET A 244 -4.84 14.56 -0.25
C MET A 244 -3.38 14.59 0.18
N THR A 245 -2.72 15.75 0.07
CA THR A 245 -1.35 15.93 0.55
C THR A 245 -1.26 15.80 2.06
N GLN A 246 -2.17 16.45 2.79
CA GLN A 246 -2.23 16.38 4.26
C GLN A 246 -2.49 14.95 4.75
N LEU A 247 -3.43 14.23 4.12
CA LEU A 247 -3.69 12.82 4.43
C LEU A 247 -2.45 11.96 4.17
N HIS A 248 -1.78 12.14 3.03
CA HIS A 248 -0.56 11.41 2.72
C HIS A 248 0.56 11.70 3.73
N CYS A 249 0.79 12.97 4.06
CA CYS A 249 1.78 13.37 5.07
C CYS A 249 1.46 12.79 6.46
N LYS A 250 0.20 12.80 6.87
CA LYS A 250 -0.27 12.21 8.13
C LYS A 250 0.10 10.73 8.22
N HIS A 251 -0.19 9.96 7.16
CA HIS A 251 0.08 8.52 7.14
C HIS A 251 1.57 8.21 7.00
N LEU A 252 2.29 8.97 6.17
CA LEU A 252 3.73 8.82 6.03
C LEU A 252 4.46 9.12 7.34
N LYS A 253 4.06 10.18 8.04
CA LYS A 253 4.60 10.48 9.37
C LYS A 253 4.33 9.34 10.36
N TRP A 254 3.13 8.80 10.37
CA TRP A 254 2.79 7.68 11.23
C TRP A 254 3.65 6.43 10.91
N ASP A 255 3.83 6.09 9.63
CA ASP A 255 4.68 4.98 9.19
C ASP A 255 6.14 5.18 9.67
N ILE A 256 6.68 6.40 9.54
CA ILE A 256 8.03 6.78 10.02
C ILE A 256 8.14 6.64 11.55
N ASP A 257 7.16 7.17 12.28
CA ASP A 257 7.16 7.14 13.75
C ASP A 257 7.09 5.69 14.28
N GLN A 258 6.28 4.82 13.64
CA GLN A 258 6.23 3.39 13.99
C GLN A 258 7.56 2.68 13.72
N PHE A 259 8.18 2.98 12.57
CA PHE A 259 9.49 2.42 12.23
C PHE A 259 10.58 2.81 13.23
N ILE A 260 10.66 4.10 13.58
CA ILE A 260 11.62 4.59 14.60
C ILE A 260 11.37 3.91 15.95
N LYS A 261 10.10 3.76 16.33
CA LYS A 261 9.73 3.10 17.58
C LYS A 261 10.19 1.64 17.59
N SER A 262 9.93 0.89 16.53
CA SER A 262 10.35 -0.52 16.42
C SER A 262 11.87 -0.67 16.47
N MET A 263 12.62 0.22 15.79
CA MET A 263 14.08 0.23 15.87
C MET A 263 14.59 0.52 17.30
N THR A 264 13.90 1.41 18.01
CA THR A 264 14.28 1.75 19.39
C THR A 264 14.03 0.58 20.34
N GLU A 265 12.88 -0.10 20.19
CA GLU A 265 12.54 -1.30 20.96
C GLU A 265 13.57 -2.43 20.70
N GLU A 266 13.91 -2.67 19.43
CA GLU A 266 14.96 -3.64 19.06
C GLU A 266 16.32 -3.30 19.66
N MET A 267 16.69 -2.01 19.69
CA MET A 267 17.94 -1.57 20.34
C MET A 267 17.93 -1.78 21.84
N VAL A 268 16.81 -1.54 22.52
CA VAL A 268 16.66 -1.76 23.96
C VAL A 268 16.80 -3.25 24.27
N ASP A 269 16.04 -4.10 23.57
CA ASP A 269 16.12 -5.55 23.75
C ASP A 269 17.53 -6.09 23.56
N LYS A 270 18.25 -5.55 22.55
CA LYS A 270 19.63 -5.92 22.29
C LYS A 270 20.57 -5.55 23.44
N ILE A 271 20.39 -4.37 24.04
CA ILE A 271 21.18 -3.91 25.18
C ILE A 271 20.88 -4.81 26.39
N ASP A 272 19.61 -5.04 26.66
CA ASP A 272 19.15 -5.85 27.80
C ASP A 272 19.68 -7.29 27.72
N PHE A 273 19.58 -7.95 26.52
CA PHE A 273 20.19 -9.27 26.31
C PHE A 273 21.70 -9.27 26.50
N ALA A 274 22.40 -8.24 26.00
CA ALA A 274 23.84 -8.16 26.15
C ALA A 274 24.27 -7.95 27.60
N GLU A 275 23.59 -7.12 28.36
CA GLU A 275 23.85 -6.88 29.77
C GLU A 275 23.56 -8.13 30.62
N GLU A 276 22.41 -8.79 30.39
CA GLU A 276 22.07 -10.05 31.06
C GLU A 276 23.13 -11.12 30.81
N MET A 277 23.64 -11.25 29.60
CA MET A 277 24.68 -12.22 29.26
C MET A 277 26.01 -11.91 29.95
N VAL A 278 26.38 -10.64 30.11
CA VAL A 278 27.57 -10.23 30.83
C VAL A 278 27.44 -10.59 32.31
N ASP A 279 26.32 -10.23 32.92
CA ASP A 279 26.08 -10.41 34.35
C ASP A 279 25.93 -11.90 34.71
N LYS A 280 25.13 -12.65 33.96
CA LYS A 280 24.77 -14.03 34.29
C LYS A 280 25.84 -15.05 33.88
N TRP A 281 26.55 -14.81 32.79
CA TRP A 281 27.48 -15.75 32.19
C TRP A 281 28.95 -15.27 32.20
N SER A 282 29.19 -14.07 32.73
CA SER A 282 30.54 -13.47 32.88
C SER A 282 31.33 -13.43 31.55
N ILE A 283 30.65 -13.24 30.41
CA ILE A 283 31.31 -13.13 29.12
C ILE A 283 31.70 -11.69 28.78
N LYS A 284 32.63 -11.53 27.83
CA LYS A 284 33.08 -10.19 27.43
C LYS A 284 31.94 -9.40 26.77
N PRO A 285 31.77 -8.09 27.05
CA PRO A 285 30.73 -7.27 26.45
C PRO A 285 30.70 -7.29 24.90
N THR A 286 31.88 -7.39 24.29
CA THR A 286 31.99 -7.49 22.83
C THR A 286 31.42 -8.80 22.26
N LEU A 287 31.49 -9.89 23.02
CA LEU A 287 30.89 -11.16 22.65
C LEU A 287 29.37 -11.13 22.92
N ALA A 288 28.96 -10.60 24.07
CA ALA A 288 27.56 -10.46 24.45
C ALA A 288 26.76 -9.69 23.39
N LYS A 289 27.28 -8.56 22.91
CA LYS A 289 26.65 -7.79 21.81
C LYS A 289 26.45 -8.63 20.53
N LYS A 290 27.45 -9.43 20.13
CA LYS A 290 27.34 -10.30 18.94
C LYS A 290 26.33 -11.42 19.13
N LEU A 291 26.20 -11.97 20.33
CA LEU A 291 25.19 -12.97 20.66
C LEU A 291 23.80 -12.37 20.70
N ALA A 292 23.65 -11.16 21.24
CA ALA A 292 22.39 -10.40 21.23
C ALA A 292 21.93 -10.09 19.82
N ASP A 293 22.84 -9.68 18.90
CA ASP A 293 22.54 -9.50 17.48
C ASP A 293 21.92 -10.77 16.85
N ILE A 294 22.44 -11.94 17.18
CA ILE A 294 21.92 -13.21 16.66
C ILE A 294 20.55 -13.53 17.27
N LEU A 295 20.31 -13.21 18.56
CA LEU A 295 19.02 -13.43 19.19
C LEU A 295 17.93 -12.54 18.62
N ILE A 296 18.21 -11.27 18.39
CA ILE A 296 17.28 -10.35 17.72
C ILE A 296 16.96 -10.84 16.31
N PHE A 297 17.99 -11.24 15.55
CA PHE A 297 17.77 -11.78 14.20
C PHE A 297 16.96 -13.09 14.20
N ALA A 298 17.04 -13.89 15.27
CA ALA A 298 16.28 -15.13 15.42
C ALA A 298 14.81 -14.89 15.80
N ASP A 299 14.48 -13.68 16.28
CA ASP A 299 13.13 -13.33 16.69
C ASP A 299 12.17 -13.36 15.51
N GLY A 300 10.97 -13.89 15.72
CA GLY A 300 9.96 -14.03 14.68
C GLY A 300 10.27 -15.06 13.57
N LYS A 301 11.40 -15.80 13.67
CA LYS A 301 11.73 -16.87 12.72
C LYS A 301 11.41 -18.24 13.31
N ASP A 302 10.78 -19.08 12.51
CA ASP A 302 10.47 -20.46 12.93
C ASP A 302 11.71 -21.27 13.20
N GLU A 303 12.76 -21.12 12.37
CA GLU A 303 14.04 -21.81 12.52
C GLU A 303 15.21 -20.99 11.93
N ILE A 304 16.36 -21.07 12.56
CA ILE A 304 17.63 -20.58 12.02
C ILE A 304 18.65 -21.70 11.89
N THR A 305 19.55 -21.61 10.91
CA THR A 305 20.63 -22.57 10.69
C THR A 305 21.99 -21.91 10.78
N THR A 306 23.03 -22.70 10.95
CA THR A 306 24.41 -22.20 10.91
C THR A 306 24.72 -21.47 9.62
N GLU A 307 24.18 -21.93 8.49
CA GLU A 307 24.40 -21.32 7.17
C GLU A 307 23.76 -19.95 7.07
N ILE A 308 22.51 -19.79 7.56
CA ILE A 308 21.82 -18.51 7.63
C ILE A 308 22.62 -17.50 8.45
N ILE A 309 23.08 -17.88 9.65
CA ILE A 309 23.89 -17.02 10.53
C ILE A 309 25.24 -16.68 9.90
N THR A 310 25.87 -17.62 9.23
CA THR A 310 27.14 -17.40 8.50
C THR A 310 26.97 -16.30 7.44
N LYS A 311 25.90 -16.38 6.63
CA LYS A 311 25.63 -15.39 5.58
C LYS A 311 25.21 -14.04 6.16
N GLN A 312 24.28 -14.04 7.10
CA GLN A 312 23.70 -12.81 7.67
C GLN A 312 24.74 -11.92 8.36
N PHE A 313 25.64 -12.54 9.13
CA PHE A 313 26.62 -11.81 9.95
C PHE A 313 28.05 -11.85 9.36
N ASN A 314 28.21 -12.33 8.14
CA ASN A 314 29.51 -12.47 7.46
C ASN A 314 30.55 -13.18 8.36
N LEU A 315 30.17 -14.32 8.97
CA LEU A 315 30.97 -15.10 9.87
C LEU A 315 31.53 -16.35 9.18
N THR A 316 32.61 -16.93 9.76
CA THR A 316 33.00 -18.29 9.39
C THR A 316 32.02 -19.31 9.98
N GLN A 317 31.86 -20.46 9.31
CA GLN A 317 31.00 -21.55 9.83
C GLN A 317 31.37 -21.97 11.26
N THR A 318 32.67 -21.99 11.58
CA THR A 318 33.17 -22.34 12.90
C THR A 318 32.72 -21.32 13.95
N THR A 319 32.78 -20.03 13.62
CA THR A 319 32.36 -18.96 14.52
C THR A 319 30.84 -18.99 14.73
N ALA A 320 30.07 -19.14 13.65
CA ALA A 320 28.60 -19.23 13.73
C ALA A 320 28.16 -20.43 14.59
N LYS A 321 28.75 -21.62 14.39
CA LYS A 321 28.50 -22.80 15.23
C LYS A 321 28.83 -22.56 16.68
N ARG A 322 29.95 -21.87 16.97
CA ARG A 322 30.33 -21.55 18.35
C ARG A 322 29.31 -20.63 19.01
N TYR A 323 28.84 -19.59 18.33
CA TYR A 323 27.85 -18.65 18.86
C TYR A 323 26.49 -19.32 19.09
N LEU A 324 26.00 -20.11 18.15
CA LEU A 324 24.75 -20.85 18.29
C LEU A 324 24.83 -21.86 19.44
N ARG A 325 25.99 -22.53 19.62
CA ARG A 325 26.20 -23.43 20.76
C ARG A 325 26.15 -22.67 22.09
N GLN A 326 26.85 -21.53 22.20
CA GLN A 326 26.83 -20.69 23.40
C GLN A 326 25.40 -20.21 23.73
N LEU A 327 24.63 -19.73 22.73
CA LEU A 327 23.25 -19.33 22.93
C LEU A 327 22.36 -20.50 23.41
N THR A 328 22.64 -21.72 22.93
CA THR A 328 21.96 -22.94 23.38
C THR A 328 22.34 -23.27 24.82
N GLU A 329 23.65 -23.23 25.17
CA GLU A 329 24.16 -23.46 26.54
C GLU A 329 23.62 -22.43 27.53
N PHE A 330 23.42 -21.19 27.08
CA PHE A 330 22.83 -20.11 27.90
C PHE A 330 21.29 -20.20 27.99
N GLY A 331 20.68 -21.10 27.21
CA GLY A 331 19.24 -21.34 27.27
C GLY A 331 18.35 -20.38 26.47
N TYR A 332 18.93 -19.49 25.65
CA TYR A 332 18.18 -18.53 24.83
C TYR A 332 17.60 -19.14 23.56
N ILE A 333 18.23 -20.17 23.01
CA ILE A 333 17.75 -20.92 21.86
C ILE A 333 17.75 -22.41 22.15
N GLU A 334 16.93 -23.15 21.41
CA GLU A 334 16.85 -24.61 21.48
C GLU A 334 17.33 -25.21 20.14
N ALA A 335 18.21 -26.21 20.25
CA ALA A 335 18.70 -26.94 19.07
C ALA A 335 17.76 -28.10 18.75
N GLN A 336 17.37 -28.22 17.49
CA GLN A 336 16.52 -29.30 16.96
C GLN A 336 17.27 -30.07 15.86
N GLY A 337 16.94 -31.35 15.70
CA GLY A 337 17.53 -32.21 14.66
C GLY A 337 18.91 -32.76 14.99
N GLY A 338 19.46 -33.57 14.09
CA GLY A 338 20.77 -34.20 14.21
C GLY A 338 21.92 -33.33 13.67
N ASN A 339 23.18 -33.80 13.83
CA ASN A 339 24.37 -33.03 13.47
C ASN A 339 24.45 -32.53 12.00
N LYS A 340 23.77 -33.19 11.06
CA LYS A 340 23.78 -32.79 9.64
C LYS A 340 22.67 -31.78 9.29
N ASN A 341 21.53 -31.81 10.01
CA ASN A 341 20.36 -30.97 9.76
C ASN A 341 19.94 -30.25 11.06
N ARG A 342 20.90 -29.67 11.78
CA ARG A 342 20.63 -28.99 13.02
C ARG A 342 20.05 -27.61 12.75
N THR A 343 18.86 -27.35 13.26
CA THR A 343 18.20 -26.06 13.29
C THR A 343 18.13 -25.55 14.73
N TYR A 344 17.86 -24.25 14.89
CA TYR A 344 17.76 -23.61 16.17
C TYR A 344 16.53 -22.72 16.19
N LYS A 345 15.82 -22.68 17.31
CA LYS A 345 14.65 -21.84 17.54
C LYS A 345 14.84 -21.03 18.82
N LYS A 346 14.45 -19.76 18.81
CA LYS A 346 14.43 -18.90 20.02
C LYS A 346 13.37 -19.46 20.99
N LYS A 347 13.70 -19.49 22.28
CA LYS A 347 12.78 -19.92 23.34
C LYS A 347 11.82 -18.83 23.75
#